data_a884939fab0ac8b59929d6871fea9380
#
_entry.id   a884939fab0ac8b59929d6871fea9380
#
_cell.length_a   1.000
_cell.length_b   1.000
_cell.length_c   1.000
_cell.angle_alpha   90.00
_cell.angle_beta   90.00
_cell.angle_gamma   90.00
#
_symmetry.space_group_name_H-M   'P 1'
#
loop_
_entity.id
_entity.type
_entity.pdbx_description
1 polymer ?
#
loop_
_entity_poly.entity_id
_entity_poly.type
_entity_poly.pdbx_seq_one_letter_code
_entity_poly.pdbx_strand_id
1 'polypeptide(L)'
;MNTARPVESRLPEILEGISAPRTPDYFDDILGQVSRTPQRPGWSFPERWLRMTAFSERVATAPRIPMRMAVVLALLLLGLAVSTVLIVGSQRPSVPAPFGVAGNGEVVFADKTGAIVAGNVSDGTMKVIVSGPGHSRPVFSPDGTRVAFIQGPGDYPELVVSDFRGNDPVVVTTVGMADIQYLGWTPDSRRLVVIAGDGTLLAYDAMRNARATTMLEPFVDASGRLGNGVDIGDGYNIDLADLFRPPTGKEILLAYDGPNGYGLYRRPLDGSAPIAVFTTETTNVPLGKLESMSWSPDGSRIVFGIVPPGKDVGGRAWIVDADGSDAHRLTRLDLPSQFTISESHMAWSPDGTRIAIQRWIANYGAGDAGPRPITIADVATGEDHEVGPNNFNGYVSWNWSPDGASILEVPSPPSDDEDTAIIVDAESGNVIRNGWHAGSAATWQRTVPKS
;
A
#
# COMPACT_ATOMS: atom_id res chain seq x y z
N MET A 1 -67.56 -1.67 -56.11
CA MET A 1 -66.57 -0.64 -55.77
C MET A 1 -66.33 -0.70 -54.27
N ASN A 2 -65.23 -1.36 -53.88
CA ASN A 2 -64.91 -1.60 -52.47
C ASN A 2 -63.74 -0.68 -52.12
N THR A 3 -64.09 0.44 -51.50
CA THR A 3 -63.07 1.41 -51.02
C THR A 3 -62.51 0.95 -49.69
N ALA A 4 -61.34 0.40 -49.71
CA ALA A 4 -60.55 0.11 -48.49
C ALA A 4 -60.25 1.42 -47.76
N ARG A 5 -60.64 1.52 -46.52
CA ARG A 5 -60.24 2.64 -45.63
C ARG A 5 -58.77 2.59 -45.33
N PRO A 6 -58.07 3.71 -45.26
CA PRO A 6 -56.65 3.73 -44.96
C PRO A 6 -56.36 3.15 -43.56
N VAL A 7 -55.23 2.45 -43.43
CA VAL A 7 -54.79 1.74 -42.22
C VAL A 7 -54.70 2.66 -41.00
N GLU A 8 -54.46 3.93 -41.20
CA GLU A 8 -54.35 4.96 -40.13
C GLU A 8 -55.63 5.14 -39.29
N SER A 9 -56.79 4.86 -39.84
CA SER A 9 -58.06 4.98 -39.10
C SER A 9 -58.35 3.82 -38.16
N ARG A 10 -57.56 2.73 -38.22
CA ARG A 10 -57.68 1.55 -37.33
C ARG A 10 -56.54 1.45 -36.30
N LEU A 11 -55.58 2.38 -36.30
CA LEU A 11 -54.48 2.37 -35.37
C LEU A 11 -54.91 2.37 -33.88
N PRO A 12 -55.95 3.12 -33.44
CA PRO A 12 -56.39 3.09 -32.05
C PRO A 12 -56.92 1.70 -31.63
N GLU A 13 -57.74 1.06 -32.49
CA GLU A 13 -58.31 -0.28 -32.21
C GLU A 13 -57.24 -1.38 -32.15
N ILE A 14 -56.17 -1.27 -32.96
CA ILE A 14 -55.06 -2.21 -32.95
C ILE A 14 -54.19 -2.01 -31.68
N LEU A 15 -54.05 -0.77 -31.22
CA LEU A 15 -53.25 -0.46 -30.03
C LEU A 15 -53.97 -0.83 -28.72
N GLU A 16 -55.27 -0.77 -28.66
CA GLU A 16 -56.04 -1.25 -27.49
C GLU A 16 -55.99 -2.79 -27.34
N GLY A 17 -55.83 -3.54 -28.43
CA GLY A 17 -55.68 -4.99 -28.39
C GLY A 17 -54.29 -5.50 -28.01
N ILE A 18 -53.28 -4.62 -27.96
CA ILE A 18 -51.87 -4.94 -27.65
C ILE A 18 -51.46 -4.53 -26.22
N SER A 19 -52.31 -3.77 -25.50
CA SER A 19 -52.02 -3.37 -24.13
C SER A 19 -52.09 -4.59 -23.21
N ALA A 20 -50.93 -5.21 -22.94
CA ALA A 20 -50.78 -6.21 -21.91
C ALA A 20 -51.07 -5.55 -20.52
N PRO A 21 -51.92 -6.14 -19.69
CA PRO A 21 -52.32 -5.54 -18.42
C PRO A 21 -51.28 -5.54 -17.30
N ARG A 22 -50.03 -5.97 -17.59
CA ARG A 22 -48.90 -5.89 -16.67
C ARG A 22 -47.63 -5.71 -17.46
N THR A 23 -46.81 -4.69 -17.10
CA THR A 23 -45.40 -4.62 -17.48
C THR A 23 -44.67 -5.85 -16.95
N PRO A 24 -43.92 -6.56 -17.79
CA PRO A 24 -43.15 -7.71 -17.32
C PRO A 24 -42.14 -7.28 -16.24
N ASP A 25 -41.98 -8.09 -15.16
CA ASP A 25 -41.12 -7.80 -14.02
C ASP A 25 -39.63 -7.54 -14.38
N TYR A 26 -39.19 -7.90 -15.59
CA TYR A 26 -37.81 -7.64 -16.06
C TYR A 26 -37.61 -6.23 -16.63
N PHE A 27 -38.63 -5.41 -16.74
CA PHE A 27 -38.51 -4.06 -17.34
C PHE A 27 -37.71 -3.11 -16.42
N ASP A 28 -37.92 -3.22 -15.12
CA ASP A 28 -37.15 -2.45 -14.12
C ASP A 28 -35.69 -2.90 -14.04
N ASP A 29 -35.42 -4.19 -14.23
CA ASP A 29 -34.08 -4.74 -14.31
C ASP A 29 -33.31 -4.24 -15.54
N ILE A 30 -33.98 -4.15 -16.69
CA ILE A 30 -33.37 -3.61 -17.92
C ILE A 30 -33.08 -2.11 -17.75
N LEU A 31 -34.01 -1.33 -17.18
CA LEU A 31 -33.78 0.09 -16.91
C LEU A 31 -32.63 0.30 -15.89
N GLY A 32 -32.53 -0.57 -14.89
CA GLY A 32 -31.44 -0.58 -13.94
C GLY A 32 -30.06 -0.91 -14.57
N GLN A 33 -30.02 -1.81 -15.53
CA GLN A 33 -28.79 -2.13 -16.28
C GLN A 33 -28.39 -1.01 -17.25
N VAL A 34 -29.36 -0.38 -17.92
CA VAL A 34 -29.08 0.74 -18.84
C VAL A 34 -28.54 1.95 -18.11
N SER A 35 -29.02 2.23 -16.89
CA SER A 35 -28.53 3.36 -16.07
C SER A 35 -27.13 3.15 -15.51
N ARG A 36 -26.69 1.89 -15.35
CA ARG A 36 -25.35 1.52 -14.85
C ARG A 36 -24.30 1.32 -15.97
N THR A 37 -24.73 1.31 -17.23
CA THR A 37 -23.80 1.14 -18.35
C THR A 37 -23.29 2.52 -18.78
N PRO A 38 -21.99 2.83 -18.64
CA PRO A 38 -21.46 4.11 -19.11
C PRO A 38 -21.65 4.22 -20.61
N GLN A 39 -22.40 5.24 -21.03
CA GLN A 39 -22.61 5.51 -22.46
C GLN A 39 -21.28 5.92 -23.09
N ARG A 40 -20.89 5.23 -24.15
CA ARG A 40 -19.71 5.61 -24.93
C ARG A 40 -19.93 7.02 -25.47
N PRO A 41 -18.94 7.91 -25.39
CA PRO A 41 -19.06 9.28 -25.91
C PRO A 41 -19.39 9.26 -27.40
N GLY A 42 -20.20 10.20 -27.83
CA GLY A 42 -20.77 10.24 -29.20
C GLY A 42 -19.75 10.26 -30.34
N TRP A 43 -18.48 10.57 -30.06
CA TRP A 43 -17.38 10.50 -31.02
C TRP A 43 -16.89 9.07 -31.32
N SER A 44 -17.25 8.08 -30.53
CA SER A 44 -16.87 6.68 -30.73
C SER A 44 -17.72 5.94 -31.77
N PHE A 45 -18.69 6.60 -32.39
CA PHE A 45 -19.50 6.04 -33.48
C PHE A 45 -19.04 6.59 -34.82
N PRO A 46 -18.20 5.87 -35.58
CA PRO A 46 -17.67 6.33 -36.88
C PRO A 46 -18.77 6.61 -37.91
N GLU A 47 -19.94 5.96 -37.78
CA GLU A 47 -21.08 6.13 -38.67
C GLU A 47 -21.68 7.55 -38.63
N ARG A 48 -21.50 8.30 -37.55
CA ARG A 48 -21.98 9.69 -37.41
C ARG A 48 -21.08 10.71 -38.09
N TRP A 49 -19.84 10.35 -38.37
CA TRP A 49 -18.84 11.23 -38.99
C TRP A 49 -18.72 10.99 -40.50
N LEU A 50 -19.04 9.77 -40.96
CA LEU A 50 -18.99 9.39 -42.36
C LEU A 50 -20.43 9.33 -42.89
N ARG A 51 -20.86 10.42 -43.54
CA ARG A 51 -22.07 10.37 -44.36
C ARG A 51 -21.76 9.50 -45.62
N MET A 52 -21.97 8.20 -45.47
CA MET A 52 -21.70 7.23 -46.57
C MET A 52 -22.54 7.51 -47.84
N THR A 53 -23.61 8.29 -47.73
CA THR A 53 -24.41 8.67 -48.91
C THR A 53 -23.73 9.65 -49.86
N ALA A 54 -22.61 10.28 -49.46
CA ALA A 54 -21.87 11.20 -50.31
C ALA A 54 -20.80 10.52 -51.17
N PHE A 55 -20.52 9.22 -50.94
CA PHE A 55 -19.47 8.50 -51.64
C PHE A 55 -19.94 7.75 -52.88
N SER A 56 -21.22 7.47 -53.04
CA SER A 56 -21.73 6.63 -54.13
C SER A 56 -21.89 7.37 -55.45
N GLU A 57 -21.97 8.71 -55.50
CA GLU A 57 -22.18 9.46 -56.73
C GLU A 57 -20.93 10.11 -57.34
N ARG A 58 -19.74 9.99 -56.73
CA ARG A 58 -18.50 10.61 -57.24
C ARG A 58 -17.37 9.68 -57.62
N VAL A 59 -17.62 8.38 -57.78
CA VAL A 59 -16.58 7.41 -58.21
C VAL A 59 -16.23 7.51 -59.70
N ALA A 60 -16.98 8.31 -60.47
CA ALA A 60 -16.76 8.41 -61.93
C ALA A 60 -15.57 9.31 -62.36
N THR A 61 -14.95 10.08 -61.47
CA THR A 61 -13.81 10.95 -61.82
C THR A 61 -12.77 11.03 -60.69
N ALA A 62 -12.31 9.89 -60.18
CA ALA A 62 -11.15 9.88 -59.30
C ALA A 62 -9.91 10.30 -60.12
N PRO A 63 -9.20 11.39 -59.70
CA PRO A 63 -7.95 11.75 -60.31
C PRO A 63 -7.00 10.56 -60.17
N ARG A 64 -6.36 10.11 -61.24
CA ARG A 64 -5.34 9.06 -61.24
C ARG A 64 -4.21 9.54 -60.37
N ILE A 65 -4.20 9.14 -59.10
CA ILE A 65 -3.10 9.41 -58.16
C ILE A 65 -1.87 8.78 -58.77
N PRO A 66 -0.82 9.52 -59.12
CA PRO A 66 0.37 8.93 -59.71
C PRO A 66 0.92 7.87 -58.75
N MET A 67 1.27 6.72 -59.25
CA MET A 67 1.69 5.54 -58.47
C MET A 67 2.77 5.88 -57.44
N ARG A 68 3.64 6.83 -57.75
CA ARG A 68 4.64 7.37 -56.82
C ARG A 68 4.00 8.04 -55.56
N MET A 69 2.90 8.77 -55.74
CA MET A 69 2.21 9.46 -54.65
C MET A 69 1.40 8.46 -53.81
N ALA A 70 0.84 7.42 -54.41
CA ALA A 70 0.18 6.32 -53.68
C ALA A 70 1.18 5.51 -52.83
N VAL A 71 2.39 5.27 -53.34
CA VAL A 71 3.47 4.61 -52.59
C VAL A 71 3.95 5.48 -51.43
N VAL A 72 4.14 6.78 -51.62
CA VAL A 72 4.53 7.71 -50.57
C VAL A 72 3.46 7.76 -49.46
N LEU A 73 2.17 7.81 -49.83
CA LEU A 73 1.08 7.81 -48.88
C LEU A 73 1.00 6.51 -48.08
N ALA A 74 1.20 5.37 -48.75
CA ALA A 74 1.24 4.05 -48.08
C ALA A 74 2.42 3.92 -47.13
N LEU A 75 3.61 4.45 -47.48
CA LEU A 75 4.77 4.48 -46.62
C LEU A 75 4.56 5.41 -45.40
N LEU A 76 3.89 6.56 -45.58
CA LEU A 76 3.55 7.47 -44.49
C LEU A 76 2.53 6.83 -43.53
N LEU A 77 1.50 6.15 -44.04
CA LEU A 77 0.54 5.41 -43.25
C LEU A 77 1.17 4.23 -42.50
N LEU A 78 2.08 3.53 -43.14
CA LEU A 78 2.86 2.45 -42.52
C LEU A 78 3.77 3.00 -41.42
N GLY A 79 4.48 4.10 -41.71
CA GLY A 79 5.31 4.81 -40.71
C GLY A 79 4.48 5.30 -39.51
N LEU A 80 3.28 5.84 -39.74
CA LEU A 80 2.37 6.26 -38.67
C LEU A 80 1.86 5.06 -37.87
N ALA A 81 1.51 3.93 -38.55
CA ALA A 81 1.09 2.71 -37.86
C ALA A 81 2.21 2.10 -37.02
N VAL A 82 3.43 2.06 -37.53
CA VAL A 82 4.61 1.59 -36.79
C VAL A 82 4.92 2.52 -35.63
N SER A 83 4.84 3.85 -35.83
CA SER A 83 5.04 4.83 -34.73
C SER A 83 3.99 4.69 -33.66
N THR A 84 2.71 4.49 -34.01
CA THR A 84 1.64 4.25 -33.02
C THR A 84 1.85 2.94 -32.26
N VAL A 85 2.25 1.86 -32.92
CA VAL A 85 2.56 0.58 -32.26
C VAL A 85 3.78 0.73 -31.33
N LEU A 86 4.82 1.47 -31.74
CA LEU A 86 5.98 1.73 -30.89
C LEU A 86 5.65 2.63 -29.71
N ILE A 87 4.83 3.67 -29.89
CA ILE A 87 4.42 4.57 -28.80
C ILE A 87 3.50 3.86 -27.82
N VAL A 88 2.48 3.12 -28.31
CA VAL A 88 1.56 2.37 -27.45
C VAL A 88 2.27 1.17 -26.82
N GLY A 89 3.16 0.49 -27.54
CA GLY A 89 3.95 -0.62 -26.99
C GLY A 89 5.07 -0.18 -26.03
N SER A 90 5.51 1.08 -26.07
CA SER A 90 6.52 1.62 -25.15
C SER A 90 5.91 2.21 -23.88
N GLN A 91 4.62 2.45 -23.83
CA GLN A 91 3.92 2.80 -22.59
C GLN A 91 3.78 1.53 -21.74
N ARG A 92 4.88 1.11 -21.12
CA ARG A 92 4.79 0.19 -19.98
C ARG A 92 3.94 0.90 -18.93
N PRO A 93 2.85 0.26 -18.43
CA PRO A 93 2.14 0.83 -17.29
C PRO A 93 3.19 1.07 -16.18
N SER A 94 3.45 2.32 -15.86
CA SER A 94 4.37 2.63 -14.77
C SER A 94 3.69 2.21 -13.49
N VAL A 95 4.38 1.41 -12.67
CA VAL A 95 3.93 1.16 -11.30
C VAL A 95 3.68 2.51 -10.65
N PRO A 96 2.58 2.70 -9.91
CA PRO A 96 2.33 3.93 -9.19
C PRO A 96 3.52 4.30 -8.31
N ALA A 97 3.65 5.57 -7.99
CA ALA A 97 4.64 6.03 -7.02
C ALA A 97 4.59 5.15 -5.75
N PRO A 98 5.70 4.96 -5.02
CA PRO A 98 5.77 4.05 -3.87
C PRO A 98 4.74 4.36 -2.77
N PHE A 99 4.18 5.54 -2.81
CA PHE A 99 3.16 6.01 -1.88
C PHE A 99 1.80 6.08 -2.57
N GLY A 100 0.73 5.94 -1.77
CA GLY A 100 -0.64 6.01 -2.25
C GLY A 100 -1.17 4.68 -2.82
N VAL A 101 -2.35 4.75 -3.42
CA VAL A 101 -3.09 3.57 -3.89
C VAL A 101 -2.42 2.89 -5.08
N ALA A 102 -2.35 1.55 -5.02
CA ALA A 102 -1.84 0.71 -6.10
C ALA A 102 -2.71 -0.56 -6.25
N GLY A 103 -2.47 -1.36 -7.27
CA GLY A 103 -3.11 -2.68 -7.41
C GLY A 103 -2.43 -3.71 -6.51
N ASN A 104 -3.19 -4.69 -6.04
CA ASN A 104 -2.69 -5.82 -5.28
C ASN A 104 -2.01 -6.84 -6.20
N GLY A 105 -0.80 -7.23 -5.85
CA GLY A 105 -0.07 -8.34 -6.44
C GLY A 105 -0.03 -9.55 -5.52
N GLU A 106 1.07 -10.29 -5.58
CA GLU A 106 1.34 -11.41 -4.69
C GLU A 106 1.79 -10.92 -3.31
N VAL A 107 1.72 -11.82 -2.32
CA VAL A 107 2.27 -11.60 -0.97
C VAL A 107 3.51 -12.47 -0.83
N VAL A 108 4.63 -11.89 -0.37
CA VAL A 108 5.85 -12.64 -0.11
C VAL A 108 6.09 -12.79 1.38
N PHE A 109 6.53 -13.99 1.79
CA PHE A 109 6.89 -14.32 3.18
C PHE A 109 7.94 -15.43 3.22
N ALA A 110 8.64 -15.56 4.34
CA ALA A 110 9.42 -16.76 4.61
C ALA A 110 8.51 -17.79 5.31
N ASP A 111 8.52 -19.02 4.82
CA ASP A 111 7.79 -20.11 5.47
C ASP A 111 8.55 -20.68 6.69
N LYS A 112 7.96 -21.63 7.40
CA LYS A 112 8.57 -22.29 8.58
C LYS A 112 9.86 -23.04 8.24
N THR A 113 10.10 -23.38 6.97
CA THR A 113 11.33 -24.02 6.51
C THR A 113 12.45 -23.03 6.18
N GLY A 114 12.13 -21.74 6.13
CA GLY A 114 13.03 -20.68 5.70
C GLY A 114 13.10 -20.53 4.18
N ALA A 115 12.19 -21.10 3.42
CA ALA A 115 12.05 -20.82 2.00
C ALA A 115 11.23 -19.52 1.79
N ILE A 116 11.57 -18.73 0.77
CA ILE A 116 10.75 -17.58 0.39
C ILE A 116 9.65 -18.02 -0.54
N VAL A 117 8.42 -17.71 -0.15
CA VAL A 117 7.20 -18.13 -0.83
C VAL A 117 6.42 -16.91 -1.29
N ALA A 118 5.89 -16.94 -2.50
CA ALA A 118 4.90 -15.99 -2.99
C ALA A 118 3.50 -16.62 -2.94
N GLY A 119 2.57 -15.96 -2.30
CA GLY A 119 1.17 -16.35 -2.18
C GLY A 119 0.26 -15.50 -3.06
N ASN A 120 -0.61 -16.13 -3.80
CA ASN A 120 -1.65 -15.46 -4.59
C ASN A 120 -2.91 -15.29 -3.72
N VAL A 121 -3.29 -14.05 -3.49
CA VAL A 121 -4.44 -13.70 -2.64
C VAL A 121 -5.77 -14.17 -3.23
N SER A 122 -5.90 -14.19 -4.57
CA SER A 122 -7.18 -14.44 -5.23
C SER A 122 -7.61 -15.91 -5.21
N ASP A 123 -6.65 -16.84 -5.18
CA ASP A 123 -6.90 -18.29 -5.25
C ASP A 123 -6.23 -19.10 -4.12
N GLY A 124 -5.47 -18.43 -3.25
CA GLY A 124 -4.76 -19.05 -2.13
C GLY A 124 -3.54 -19.90 -2.53
N THR A 125 -3.18 -19.95 -3.82
CA THR A 125 -2.04 -20.74 -4.27
C THR A 125 -0.72 -20.16 -3.77
N MET A 126 0.25 -21.04 -3.52
CA MET A 126 1.60 -20.69 -3.10
C MET A 126 2.63 -21.20 -4.09
N LYS A 127 3.69 -20.42 -4.27
CA LYS A 127 4.83 -20.78 -5.09
C LYS A 127 6.12 -20.46 -4.34
N VAL A 128 7.00 -21.45 -4.20
CA VAL A 128 8.37 -21.22 -3.71
C VAL A 128 9.14 -20.43 -4.77
N ILE A 129 9.62 -19.24 -4.42
CA ILE A 129 10.44 -18.39 -5.30
C ILE A 129 11.93 -18.50 -4.97
N VAL A 130 12.28 -18.72 -3.69
CA VAL A 130 13.67 -19.05 -3.29
C VAL A 130 13.60 -20.28 -2.39
N SER A 131 14.26 -21.37 -2.83
CA SER A 131 14.26 -22.64 -2.10
C SER A 131 15.42 -22.72 -1.13
N GLY A 132 15.23 -23.46 -0.04
CA GLY A 132 16.26 -23.78 0.95
C GLY A 132 16.02 -23.09 2.30
N PRO A 133 16.68 -23.57 3.35
CA PRO A 133 16.54 -23.03 4.69
C PRO A 133 17.35 -21.74 4.88
N GLY A 134 17.00 -20.99 5.91
CA GLY A 134 17.79 -19.87 6.39
C GLY A 134 17.54 -18.54 5.67
N HIS A 135 16.45 -18.42 4.91
CA HIS A 135 16.01 -17.13 4.38
C HIS A 135 15.00 -16.49 5.32
N SER A 136 15.06 -15.17 5.43
CA SER A 136 14.14 -14.40 6.29
C SER A 136 13.92 -12.98 5.77
N ARG A 137 12.92 -12.31 6.32
CA ARG A 137 12.58 -10.91 6.07
C ARG A 137 12.47 -10.53 4.59
N PRO A 138 11.68 -11.26 3.77
CA PRO A 138 11.48 -10.86 2.39
C PRO A 138 10.67 -9.56 2.32
N VAL A 139 11.11 -8.63 1.47
CA VAL A 139 10.43 -7.35 1.25
C VAL A 139 10.42 -6.98 -0.23
N PHE A 140 9.24 -6.65 -0.76
CA PHE A 140 9.13 -6.16 -2.13
C PHE A 140 9.74 -4.77 -2.28
N SER A 141 10.36 -4.53 -3.44
CA SER A 141 10.66 -3.16 -3.84
C SER A 141 9.37 -2.37 -4.08
N PRO A 142 9.35 -1.04 -3.82
CA PRO A 142 8.15 -0.21 -4.02
C PRO A 142 7.54 -0.28 -5.42
N ASP A 143 8.36 -0.56 -6.46
CA ASP A 143 7.90 -0.77 -7.83
C ASP A 143 7.38 -2.21 -8.11
N GLY A 144 7.41 -3.10 -7.08
CA GLY A 144 6.90 -4.47 -7.15
C GLY A 144 7.69 -5.41 -8.06
N THR A 145 8.87 -5.00 -8.56
CA THR A 145 9.64 -5.79 -9.55
C THR A 145 10.68 -6.72 -8.95
N ARG A 146 11.11 -6.45 -7.70
CA ARG A 146 12.17 -7.18 -7.00
C ARG A 146 11.77 -7.54 -5.59
N VAL A 147 12.46 -8.53 -5.04
CA VAL A 147 12.37 -8.94 -3.62
C VAL A 147 13.77 -8.91 -3.03
N ALA A 148 13.90 -8.24 -1.89
CA ALA A 148 15.07 -8.33 -1.04
C ALA A 148 14.81 -9.28 0.11
N PHE A 149 15.83 -10.00 0.56
CA PHE A 149 15.73 -10.92 1.70
C PHE A 149 17.10 -11.15 2.30
N ILE A 150 17.10 -11.68 3.52
CA ILE A 150 18.29 -12.11 4.21
C ILE A 150 18.49 -13.61 3.95
N GLN A 151 19.70 -14.02 3.57
CA GLN A 151 20.08 -15.40 3.27
C GLN A 151 21.22 -15.87 4.13
N GLY A 152 21.09 -17.07 4.68
CA GLY A 152 22.14 -17.79 5.37
C GLY A 152 21.98 -17.84 6.89
N PRO A 153 22.43 -18.94 7.51
CA PRO A 153 22.47 -19.11 8.96
C PRO A 153 23.69 -18.40 9.56
N GLY A 154 23.57 -17.97 10.81
CA GLY A 154 24.70 -17.51 11.62
C GLY A 154 24.84 -16.00 11.67
N ASP A 155 26.04 -15.56 12.12
CA ASP A 155 26.30 -14.17 12.50
C ASP A 155 26.55 -13.22 11.32
N TYR A 156 26.75 -13.76 10.11
CA TYR A 156 27.09 -12.99 8.90
C TYR A 156 26.28 -13.44 7.70
N PRO A 157 24.95 -13.25 7.72
CA PRO A 157 24.10 -13.56 6.57
C PRO A 157 24.34 -12.60 5.41
N GLU A 158 23.90 -13.02 4.25
CA GLU A 158 23.96 -12.23 3.03
C GLU A 158 22.64 -11.47 2.83
N LEU A 159 22.76 -10.21 2.41
CA LEU A 159 21.65 -9.42 1.91
C LEU A 159 21.54 -9.68 0.41
N VAL A 160 20.40 -10.22 -0.03
CA VAL A 160 20.18 -10.69 -1.40
C VAL A 160 19.00 -9.95 -2.03
N VAL A 161 19.11 -9.68 -3.32
CA VAL A 161 18.01 -9.15 -4.17
C VAL A 161 17.81 -10.09 -5.34
N SER A 162 16.56 -10.44 -5.63
CA SER A 162 16.17 -11.17 -6.83
C SER A 162 15.05 -10.42 -7.58
N ASP A 163 14.69 -10.89 -8.79
CA ASP A 163 13.40 -10.50 -9.35
C ASP A 163 12.26 -11.02 -8.46
N PHE A 164 11.04 -10.55 -8.67
CA PHE A 164 9.89 -10.96 -7.85
C PHE A 164 9.52 -12.45 -7.99
N ARG A 165 10.13 -13.17 -8.93
CA ARG A 165 9.96 -14.62 -9.13
C ARG A 165 11.11 -15.45 -8.55
N GLY A 166 12.09 -14.79 -7.91
CA GLY A 166 13.26 -15.43 -7.33
C GLY A 166 14.38 -15.71 -8.34
N ASN A 167 14.29 -15.24 -9.59
CA ASN A 167 15.35 -15.40 -10.55
C ASN A 167 16.43 -14.33 -10.38
N ASP A 168 17.61 -14.60 -10.97
CA ASP A 168 18.76 -13.70 -11.00
C ASP A 168 19.16 -13.15 -9.60
N PRO A 169 19.30 -14.00 -8.57
CA PRO A 169 19.66 -13.54 -7.24
C PRO A 169 21.04 -12.89 -7.25
N VAL A 170 21.15 -11.74 -6.62
CA VAL A 170 22.37 -10.95 -6.48
C VAL A 170 22.66 -10.77 -4.99
N VAL A 171 23.82 -11.25 -4.54
CA VAL A 171 24.33 -10.92 -3.21
C VAL A 171 24.78 -9.46 -3.23
N VAL A 172 24.07 -8.62 -2.49
CA VAL A 172 24.35 -7.18 -2.37
C VAL A 172 25.55 -6.99 -1.45
N THR A 173 25.52 -7.59 -0.27
CA THR A 173 26.60 -7.52 0.71
C THR A 173 26.42 -8.60 1.76
N THR A 174 27.47 -8.83 2.57
CA THR A 174 27.39 -9.60 3.81
C THR A 174 27.28 -8.63 4.98
N VAL A 175 26.38 -8.87 5.89
CA VAL A 175 26.10 -8.00 7.05
C VAL A 175 26.11 -8.80 8.33
N GLY A 176 26.48 -8.20 9.45
CA GLY A 176 26.32 -8.84 10.76
C GLY A 176 24.83 -8.96 11.14
N MET A 177 24.38 -10.11 11.64
CA MET A 177 22.98 -10.26 12.09
C MET A 177 22.60 -9.28 13.20
N ALA A 178 23.54 -8.99 14.10
CA ALA A 178 23.37 -7.98 15.15
C ALA A 178 23.24 -6.55 14.59
N ASP A 179 23.64 -6.37 13.33
CA ASP A 179 23.67 -5.06 12.68
C ASP A 179 22.40 -4.77 11.86
N ILE A 180 21.48 -5.75 11.72
CA ILE A 180 20.24 -5.54 10.98
C ILE A 180 19.05 -5.55 11.94
N GLN A 181 18.58 -4.38 12.33
CA GLN A 181 17.28 -4.26 13.00
C GLN A 181 16.14 -4.26 11.98
N TYR A 182 16.31 -3.55 10.87
CA TYR A 182 15.29 -3.39 9.83
C TYR A 182 15.88 -3.45 8.44
N LEU A 183 15.10 -3.98 7.51
CA LEU A 183 15.42 -4.06 6.09
C LEU A 183 14.26 -3.48 5.29
N GLY A 184 14.53 -2.59 4.37
CA GLY A 184 13.56 -2.02 3.44
C GLY A 184 14.22 -1.45 2.19
N TRP A 185 13.45 -0.71 1.42
CA TRP A 185 13.88 -0.09 0.18
C TRP A 185 13.78 1.43 0.26
N THR A 186 14.62 2.12 -0.51
CA THR A 186 14.35 3.54 -0.82
C THR A 186 13.11 3.65 -1.71
N PRO A 187 12.33 4.74 -1.61
CA PRO A 187 11.12 4.94 -2.40
C PRO A 187 11.32 4.82 -3.91
N ASP A 188 12.51 5.12 -4.44
CA ASP A 188 12.85 4.98 -5.85
C ASP A 188 13.22 3.54 -6.26
N SER A 189 13.10 2.58 -5.36
CA SER A 189 13.42 1.16 -5.55
C SER A 189 14.88 0.88 -5.93
N ARG A 190 15.81 1.82 -5.78
CA ARG A 190 17.20 1.67 -6.25
C ARG A 190 18.11 1.10 -5.20
N ARG A 191 17.88 1.42 -3.92
CA ARG A 191 18.75 1.03 -2.82
C ARG A 191 18.00 0.28 -1.75
N LEU A 192 18.68 -0.64 -1.12
CA LEU A 192 18.25 -1.22 0.15
C LEU A 192 18.65 -0.29 1.29
N VAL A 193 17.80 -0.22 2.28
CA VAL A 193 18.01 0.55 3.50
C VAL A 193 18.04 -0.41 4.68
N VAL A 194 19.04 -0.26 5.52
CA VAL A 194 19.22 -1.07 6.74
C VAL A 194 19.38 -0.11 7.90
N ILE A 195 18.68 -0.38 8.99
CA ILE A 195 18.96 0.27 10.27
C ILE A 195 19.87 -0.68 11.05
N ALA A 196 21.07 -0.22 11.33
CA ALA A 196 22.05 -0.95 12.12
C ALA A 196 21.70 -0.92 13.61
N GLY A 197 22.32 -1.85 14.38
CA GLY A 197 22.10 -1.97 15.82
C GLY A 197 22.49 -0.74 16.64
N ASP A 198 23.34 0.13 16.10
CA ASP A 198 23.73 1.42 16.69
C ASP A 198 22.81 2.58 16.27
N GLY A 199 21.79 2.30 15.46
CA GLY A 199 20.86 3.31 14.94
C GLY A 199 21.34 4.01 13.66
N THR A 200 22.47 3.61 13.07
CA THR A 200 22.94 4.13 11.79
C THR A 200 21.99 3.71 10.66
N LEU A 201 21.58 4.65 9.81
CA LEU A 201 20.84 4.33 8.59
C LEU A 201 21.82 4.15 7.43
N LEU A 202 21.93 2.91 6.96
CA LEU A 202 22.80 2.52 5.85
C LEU A 202 21.99 2.27 4.58
N ALA A 203 22.51 2.67 3.44
CA ALA A 203 21.95 2.33 2.13
C ALA A 203 22.97 1.59 1.27
N TYR A 204 22.47 0.60 0.54
CA TYR A 204 23.23 -0.22 -0.40
C TYR A 204 22.58 -0.17 -1.76
N ASP A 205 23.32 0.16 -2.81
CA ASP A 205 22.81 0.00 -4.16
C ASP A 205 22.41 -1.47 -4.39
N ALA A 206 21.28 -1.70 -4.99
CA ALA A 206 20.74 -3.05 -5.22
C ALA A 206 21.51 -3.77 -6.34
N MET A 207 22.81 -3.92 -6.17
CA MET A 207 23.78 -4.54 -7.07
C MET A 207 24.80 -5.38 -6.30
N ARG A 208 25.50 -6.26 -7.01
CA ARG A 208 26.48 -7.17 -6.43
C ARG A 208 27.62 -6.41 -5.73
N ASN A 209 27.96 -6.86 -4.53
CA ASN A 209 29.07 -6.32 -3.72
C ASN A 209 28.98 -4.80 -3.51
N ALA A 210 27.79 -4.30 -3.24
CA ALA A 210 27.57 -2.89 -2.96
C ALA A 210 28.27 -2.48 -1.65
N ARG A 211 28.82 -1.28 -1.65
CA ARG A 211 29.34 -0.66 -0.42
C ARG A 211 28.21 0.08 0.29
N ALA A 212 28.24 0.04 1.62
CA ALA A 212 27.39 0.86 2.43
C ALA A 212 27.62 2.35 2.16
N THR A 213 26.55 3.09 2.07
CA THR A 213 26.55 4.56 2.11
C THR A 213 25.75 4.96 3.34
N THR A 214 26.38 5.67 4.27
CA THR A 214 25.66 6.22 5.42
C THR A 214 24.68 7.28 4.92
N MET A 215 23.40 7.07 5.15
CA MET A 215 22.35 8.06 4.87
C MET A 215 22.17 9.00 6.03
N LEU A 216 22.23 8.45 7.26
CA LEU A 216 22.17 9.21 8.51
C LEU A 216 23.11 8.58 9.52
N GLU A 217 23.96 9.41 10.12
CA GLU A 217 24.76 9.01 11.29
C GLU A 217 23.84 8.86 12.49
N PRO A 218 24.21 7.99 13.46
CA PRO A 218 23.54 7.93 14.75
C PRO A 218 23.46 9.31 15.36
N PHE A 219 22.33 9.64 15.93
CA PHE A 219 22.22 10.92 16.63
C PHE A 219 23.00 10.85 17.93
N VAL A 220 23.88 11.81 18.12
CA VAL A 220 24.59 12.01 19.39
C VAL A 220 23.91 13.19 20.08
N ASP A 221 23.34 12.97 21.28
CA ASP A 221 22.76 14.04 22.07
C ASP A 221 23.80 15.10 22.47
N ALA A 222 23.36 16.22 23.02
CA ALA A 222 24.25 17.30 23.48
C ALA A 222 25.24 16.85 24.58
N SER A 223 25.05 15.70 25.19
CA SER A 223 25.96 15.10 26.20
C SER A 223 26.98 14.15 25.58
N GLY A 224 26.94 13.92 24.26
CA GLY A 224 27.81 12.98 23.56
C GLY A 224 27.38 11.52 23.70
N ARG A 225 26.18 11.23 24.22
CA ARG A 225 25.61 9.89 24.20
C ARG A 225 24.98 9.65 22.84
N LEU A 226 25.24 8.49 22.30
CA LEU A 226 24.40 7.96 21.21
C LEU A 226 22.98 7.97 21.77
N GLY A 227 22.12 8.86 21.27
CA GLY A 227 20.70 8.77 21.49
C GLY A 227 20.31 7.34 21.14
N ASN A 228 19.47 6.72 21.95
CA ASN A 228 18.94 5.39 21.65
C ASN A 228 18.47 5.46 20.22
N GLY A 229 19.18 4.87 19.31
CA GLY A 229 19.11 5.04 17.86
C GLY A 229 17.71 5.29 17.32
N VAL A 230 17.50 5.30 16.06
CA VAL A 230 16.17 5.48 15.48
C VAL A 230 15.15 4.63 16.26
N ASP A 231 14.47 5.23 17.27
CA ASP A 231 13.41 4.53 18.00
C ASP A 231 12.19 4.53 17.08
N ILE A 232 12.11 3.48 16.28
CA ILE A 232 10.96 3.26 15.38
C ILE A 232 9.89 2.38 16.04
N GLY A 233 9.93 2.26 17.38
CA GLY A 233 9.03 1.41 18.15
C GLY A 233 9.48 -0.04 18.24
N ASP A 234 8.65 -0.92 18.78
CA ASP A 234 8.98 -2.33 19.04
C ASP A 234 9.14 -3.20 17.78
N GLY A 235 9.29 -2.59 16.64
CA GLY A 235 9.97 -3.11 15.44
C GLY A 235 9.32 -4.19 14.62
N TYR A 236 8.19 -4.69 14.97
CA TYR A 236 7.62 -5.84 14.26
C TYR A 236 6.86 -5.50 12.96
N ASN A 237 6.49 -4.24 12.73
CA ASN A 237 5.56 -3.89 11.64
C ASN A 237 5.83 -2.55 10.92
N ILE A 238 7.01 -1.99 10.99
CA ILE A 238 7.30 -0.76 10.24
C ILE A 238 7.83 -1.13 8.86
N ASP A 239 7.10 -0.76 7.83
CA ASP A 239 7.71 -0.63 6.50
C ASP A 239 8.65 0.59 6.55
N LEU A 240 9.94 0.38 6.32
CA LEU A 240 10.91 1.48 6.29
C LEU A 240 10.52 2.55 5.26
N ALA A 241 9.73 2.19 4.24
CA ALA A 241 9.18 3.14 3.29
C ALA A 241 8.29 4.19 3.99
N ASP A 242 7.59 3.84 5.07
CA ASP A 242 6.70 4.74 5.82
C ASP A 242 7.45 5.82 6.59
N LEU A 243 8.74 5.64 6.83
CA LEU A 243 9.57 6.67 7.44
C LEU A 243 9.99 7.77 6.46
N PHE A 244 10.03 7.47 5.15
CA PHE A 244 10.39 8.44 4.13
C PHE A 244 9.18 9.33 3.78
N ARG A 245 9.39 10.64 3.80
CA ARG A 245 8.31 11.58 3.51
C ARG A 245 7.84 11.50 2.04
N PRO A 246 6.56 11.16 1.80
CA PRO A 246 5.98 11.28 0.47
C PRO A 246 5.96 12.72 -0.06
N PRO A 247 5.92 12.94 -1.37
CA PRO A 247 6.19 11.99 -2.44
C PRO A 247 7.67 11.89 -2.78
N THR A 248 8.54 12.65 -2.12
CA THR A 248 9.93 12.87 -2.56
C THR A 248 10.92 11.88 -1.95
N GLY A 249 10.63 11.33 -0.77
CA GLY A 249 11.57 10.49 -0.01
C GLY A 249 12.84 11.23 0.44
N LYS A 250 12.84 12.57 0.48
CA LYS A 250 14.02 13.37 0.82
C LYS A 250 14.17 13.69 2.30
N GLU A 251 13.17 13.41 3.08
CA GLU A 251 13.17 13.57 4.54
C GLU A 251 12.80 12.24 5.17
N ILE A 252 13.32 11.98 6.36
CA ILE A 252 12.96 10.83 7.19
C ILE A 252 12.41 11.29 8.54
N LEU A 253 11.47 10.53 9.09
CA LEU A 253 10.83 10.79 10.37
C LEU A 253 11.55 10.03 11.47
N LEU A 254 11.89 10.69 12.56
CA LEU A 254 12.62 10.11 13.69
C LEU A 254 12.13 10.68 15.02
N ALA A 255 12.14 9.84 16.06
CA ALA A 255 11.97 10.26 17.44
C ALA A 255 13.32 10.19 18.17
N TYR A 256 13.76 11.29 18.76
CA TYR A 256 15.01 11.36 19.51
C TYR A 256 15.10 12.62 20.38
N ASP A 257 16.14 12.70 21.22
CA ASP A 257 16.45 13.87 22.03
C ASP A 257 17.26 14.88 21.19
N GLY A 258 16.53 15.77 20.52
CA GLY A 258 17.06 16.71 19.53
C GLY A 258 17.30 18.12 20.07
N PRO A 259 17.57 19.11 19.18
CA PRO A 259 17.86 20.49 19.56
C PRO A 259 16.76 21.20 20.39
N ASN A 260 15.50 20.76 20.24
CA ASN A 260 14.33 21.28 20.94
C ASN A 260 13.77 20.28 21.96
N GLY A 261 14.64 19.47 22.58
CA GLY A 261 14.28 18.41 23.52
C GLY A 261 13.82 17.13 22.83
N TYR A 262 13.39 16.15 23.63
CA TYR A 262 12.88 14.88 23.11
C TYR A 262 11.60 15.10 22.31
N GLY A 263 11.50 14.42 21.16
CA GLY A 263 10.32 14.53 20.33
C GLY A 263 10.47 13.98 18.93
N LEU A 264 9.49 14.33 18.10
CA LEU A 264 9.36 13.96 16.72
C LEU A 264 10.01 15.00 15.81
N TYR A 265 10.89 14.55 14.93
CA TYR A 265 11.65 15.39 14.01
C TYR A 265 11.59 14.86 12.58
N ARG A 266 11.56 15.79 11.62
CA ARG A 266 11.85 15.53 10.22
C ARG A 266 13.35 15.76 9.99
N ARG A 267 14.05 14.80 9.46
CA ARG A 267 15.47 14.92 9.09
C ARG A 267 15.64 14.89 7.58
N PRO A 268 16.04 16.01 6.97
CA PRO A 268 16.44 16.03 5.57
C PRO A 268 17.66 15.12 5.32
N LEU A 269 17.64 14.38 4.20
CA LEU A 269 18.73 13.49 3.81
C LEU A 269 19.88 14.21 3.08
N ASP A 270 19.77 15.51 2.89
CA ASP A 270 20.81 16.36 2.30
C ASP A 270 21.79 16.93 3.33
N GLY A 271 21.65 16.56 4.60
CA GLY A 271 22.47 17.04 5.70
C GLY A 271 22.03 18.36 6.32
N SER A 272 20.90 18.91 5.88
CA SER A 272 20.30 20.10 6.52
C SER A 272 19.89 19.80 7.96
N ALA A 273 19.72 20.88 8.75
CA ALA A 273 19.34 20.76 10.15
C ALA A 273 17.99 20.04 10.33
N PRO A 274 17.83 19.26 11.41
CA PRO A 274 16.55 18.65 11.77
C PRO A 274 15.46 19.71 11.98
N ILE A 275 14.23 19.36 11.59
CA ILE A 275 13.06 20.21 11.75
C ILE A 275 12.18 19.60 12.84
N ALA A 276 12.00 20.30 13.95
CA ALA A 276 11.11 19.87 15.03
C ALA A 276 9.65 19.88 14.57
N VAL A 277 8.93 18.80 14.84
CA VAL A 277 7.49 18.67 14.56
C VAL A 277 6.70 18.69 15.85
N PHE A 278 7.06 17.84 16.82
CA PHE A 278 6.34 17.71 18.08
C PHE A 278 7.34 17.33 19.17
N THR A 279 7.70 18.26 20.04
CA THR A 279 8.78 18.08 21.02
C THR A 279 8.35 18.53 22.43
N THR A 280 9.13 18.16 23.45
CA THR A 280 8.90 18.59 24.83
C THR A 280 8.93 20.11 25.00
N GLU A 281 9.60 20.83 24.12
CA GLU A 281 9.65 22.31 24.17
C GLU A 281 8.50 22.97 23.40
N THR A 282 7.92 22.27 22.41
CA THR A 282 6.85 22.83 21.56
C THR A 282 5.46 22.41 21.99
N THR A 283 5.33 21.47 22.93
CA THR A 283 4.04 20.95 23.39
C THR A 283 3.92 20.98 24.91
N ASN A 284 2.69 21.12 25.42
CA ASN A 284 2.36 20.96 26.84
C ASN A 284 1.97 19.51 27.19
N VAL A 285 2.04 18.58 26.24
CA VAL A 285 1.73 17.16 26.47
C VAL A 285 2.93 16.49 27.13
N PRO A 286 2.77 15.79 28.25
CA PRO A 286 3.85 15.01 28.84
C PRO A 286 4.32 13.93 27.87
N LEU A 287 5.55 14.04 27.36
CA LEU A 287 6.17 13.05 26.49
C LEU A 287 7.01 12.09 27.33
N GLY A 288 6.63 10.82 27.34
CA GLY A 288 7.47 9.74 27.86
C GLY A 288 8.24 9.08 26.71
N LYS A 289 7.55 8.27 25.90
CA LYS A 289 8.11 7.63 24.69
C LYS A 289 7.23 7.95 23.50
N LEU A 290 7.85 8.21 22.34
CA LEU A 290 7.18 8.26 21.05
C LEU A 290 7.43 6.95 20.31
N GLU A 291 6.39 6.42 19.67
CA GLU A 291 6.46 5.14 18.98
C GLU A 291 5.54 5.09 17.76
N SER A 292 5.73 4.11 16.90
CA SER A 292 4.82 3.78 15.79
C SER A 292 4.52 4.96 14.85
N MET A 293 5.53 5.72 14.48
CA MET A 293 5.37 6.91 13.64
C MET A 293 5.33 6.57 12.15
N SER A 294 4.43 7.22 11.40
CA SER A 294 4.27 7.02 9.96
C SER A 294 3.73 8.27 9.27
N TRP A 295 4.19 8.53 8.04
CA TRP A 295 3.69 9.60 7.19
C TRP A 295 2.36 9.23 6.52
N SER A 296 1.48 10.23 6.36
CA SER A 296 0.36 10.09 5.41
C SER A 296 0.88 9.93 3.97
N PRO A 297 0.16 9.21 3.08
CA PRO A 297 0.62 8.96 1.70
C PRO A 297 0.89 10.20 0.86
N ASP A 298 0.32 11.35 1.24
CA ASP A 298 0.55 12.65 0.62
C ASP A 298 1.66 13.47 1.29
N GLY A 299 2.23 12.99 2.41
CA GLY A 299 3.28 13.64 3.17
C GLY A 299 2.86 14.91 3.92
N SER A 300 1.55 15.13 4.09
CA SER A 300 1.01 16.31 4.76
C SER A 300 0.84 16.14 6.27
N ARG A 301 0.67 14.90 6.74
CA ARG A 301 0.41 14.57 8.16
C ARG A 301 1.25 13.40 8.65
N ILE A 302 1.33 13.26 9.96
CA ILE A 302 2.06 12.20 10.66
C ILE A 302 1.12 11.62 11.72
N VAL A 303 1.05 10.28 11.78
CA VAL A 303 0.49 9.55 12.92
C VAL A 303 1.62 9.02 13.78
N PHE A 304 1.45 9.04 15.09
CA PHE A 304 2.43 8.54 16.06
C PHE A 304 1.79 8.21 17.41
N GLY A 305 2.44 7.34 18.19
CA GLY A 305 2.03 7.00 19.54
C GLY A 305 2.72 7.87 20.57
N ILE A 306 1.98 8.34 21.57
CA ILE A 306 2.54 8.95 22.77
C ILE A 306 2.28 8.03 23.96
N VAL A 307 3.34 7.51 24.56
CA VAL A 307 3.30 6.82 25.84
C VAL A 307 3.66 7.83 26.92
N PRO A 308 2.71 8.25 27.77
CA PRO A 308 3.02 9.20 28.85
C PRO A 308 4.03 8.64 29.84
N PRO A 309 4.79 9.48 30.57
CA PRO A 309 5.66 9.01 31.62
C PRO A 309 4.84 8.41 32.77
N GLY A 310 5.21 7.26 33.28
CA GLY A 310 4.55 6.59 34.41
C GLY A 310 4.61 5.07 34.28
N LYS A 311 4.12 4.39 35.34
CA LYS A 311 3.93 2.92 35.28
C LYS A 311 2.49 2.64 34.86
N ASP A 312 2.33 1.60 34.07
CA ASP A 312 1.03 1.08 33.63
C ASP A 312 0.18 2.11 32.86
N VAL A 313 0.82 3.02 32.15
CA VAL A 313 0.17 4.02 31.31
C VAL A 313 0.33 3.58 29.84
N GLY A 314 -0.78 3.29 29.18
CA GLY A 314 -0.76 2.89 27.76
C GLY A 314 -0.52 4.08 26.82
N GLY A 315 0.08 3.80 25.68
CA GLY A 315 0.24 4.76 24.59
C GLY A 315 -1.09 5.17 23.96
N ARG A 316 -1.12 6.33 23.34
CA ARG A 316 -2.28 6.84 22.60
C ARG A 316 -1.88 7.31 21.21
N ALA A 317 -2.76 7.05 20.25
CA ALA A 317 -2.60 7.49 18.87
C ALA A 317 -2.85 9.00 18.73
N TRP A 318 -1.90 9.68 18.15
CA TRP A 318 -1.94 11.12 17.85
C TRP A 318 -1.70 11.35 16.38
N ILE A 319 -2.23 12.45 15.88
CA ILE A 319 -1.99 12.94 14.53
C ILE A 319 -1.54 14.40 14.60
N VAL A 320 -0.66 14.78 13.69
CA VAL A 320 -0.11 16.14 13.59
C VAL A 320 0.14 16.48 12.12
N ASP A 321 -0.02 17.74 11.75
CA ASP A 321 0.40 18.22 10.45
C ASP A 321 1.93 18.21 10.32
N ALA A 322 2.43 18.09 9.08
CA ALA A 322 3.86 17.99 8.82
C ALA A 322 4.68 19.19 9.32
N ASP A 323 4.06 20.34 9.54
CA ASP A 323 4.68 21.54 10.08
C ASP A 323 4.59 21.66 11.62
N GLY A 324 3.97 20.67 12.27
CA GLY A 324 3.77 20.62 13.71
C GLY A 324 2.47 21.24 14.21
N SER A 325 1.65 21.79 13.31
CA SER A 325 0.34 22.32 13.65
C SER A 325 -0.72 21.22 13.82
N ASP A 326 -1.87 21.56 14.38
CA ASP A 326 -3.06 20.71 14.54
C ASP A 326 -2.80 19.36 15.23
N ALA A 327 -1.89 19.32 16.19
CA ALA A 327 -1.59 18.11 16.94
C ALA A 327 -2.76 17.74 17.88
N HIS A 328 -3.37 16.59 17.67
CA HIS A 328 -4.48 16.11 18.48
C HIS A 328 -4.53 14.59 18.58
N ARG A 329 -5.25 14.10 19.57
CA ARG A 329 -5.49 12.66 19.74
C ARG A 329 -6.42 12.15 18.63
N LEU A 330 -6.02 11.09 17.95
CA LEU A 330 -6.78 10.50 16.83
C LEU A 330 -8.02 9.76 17.31
N THR A 331 -7.88 8.87 18.30
CA THR A 331 -8.97 8.02 18.79
C THR A 331 -9.67 8.63 19.98
N ARG A 332 -10.98 8.36 20.14
CA ARG A 332 -11.82 8.91 21.23
C ARG A 332 -12.18 7.90 22.30
N LEU A 333 -11.72 6.65 22.19
CA LEU A 333 -12.05 5.63 23.17
C LEU A 333 -11.50 5.99 24.56
N ASP A 334 -12.39 6.19 25.51
CA ASP A 334 -12.07 6.34 26.91
C ASP A 334 -12.78 5.25 27.73
N LEU A 335 -12.00 4.52 28.50
CA LEU A 335 -12.50 3.49 29.38
C LEU A 335 -12.39 3.93 30.85
N PRO A 336 -13.17 3.30 31.77
CA PRO A 336 -13.01 3.51 33.20
C PRO A 336 -11.57 3.29 33.66
N SER A 337 -11.16 3.97 34.74
CA SER A 337 -9.76 4.07 35.21
C SER A 337 -9.10 2.73 35.59
N GLN A 338 -9.87 1.66 35.79
CA GLN A 338 -9.33 0.31 35.99
C GLN A 338 -8.77 -0.32 34.70
N PHE A 339 -9.05 0.27 33.53
CA PHE A 339 -8.53 -0.20 32.26
C PHE A 339 -7.39 0.69 31.78
N THR A 340 -6.36 0.07 31.25
CA THR A 340 -5.32 0.75 30.47
C THR A 340 -5.50 0.41 29.00
N ILE A 341 -5.49 1.42 28.14
CA ILE A 341 -5.52 1.26 26.70
C ILE A 341 -4.13 1.62 26.17
N SER A 342 -3.54 0.74 25.38
CA SER A 342 -2.33 1.02 24.61
C SER A 342 -2.63 0.90 23.14
N GLU A 343 -2.29 1.93 22.37
CA GLU A 343 -2.42 2.02 20.93
C GLU A 343 -1.03 2.14 20.32
N SER A 344 -0.65 1.17 19.52
CA SER A 344 0.68 1.05 18.91
C SER A 344 0.58 0.51 17.47
N HIS A 345 1.70 0.38 16.79
CA HIS A 345 1.74 -0.15 15.42
C HIS A 345 0.69 0.50 14.52
N MET A 346 0.90 1.77 14.16
CA MET A 346 -0.03 2.54 13.37
C MET A 346 0.45 2.68 11.93
N ALA A 347 -0.45 2.43 10.97
CA ALA A 347 -0.16 2.62 9.56
C ALA A 347 -1.34 3.26 8.82
N TRP A 348 -1.03 4.20 7.96
CA TRP A 348 -2.00 4.83 7.07
C TRP A 348 -2.50 3.88 6.00
N SER A 349 -3.80 3.95 5.70
CA SER A 349 -4.31 3.35 4.46
C SER A 349 -3.69 4.06 3.25
N PRO A 350 -3.48 3.34 2.13
CA PRO A 350 -2.86 3.94 0.94
C PRO A 350 -3.59 5.15 0.36
N ASP A 351 -4.89 5.30 0.64
CA ASP A 351 -5.69 6.47 0.23
C ASP A 351 -5.60 7.64 1.23
N GLY A 352 -4.97 7.44 2.39
CA GLY A 352 -4.80 8.47 3.43
C GLY A 352 -6.06 8.84 4.20
N THR A 353 -7.14 8.05 4.09
CA THR A 353 -8.41 8.34 4.76
C THR A 353 -8.57 7.63 6.10
N ARG A 354 -7.84 6.53 6.31
CA ARG A 354 -7.93 5.68 7.50
C ARG A 354 -6.56 5.36 8.06
N ILE A 355 -6.53 4.99 9.34
CA ILE A 355 -5.35 4.50 10.04
C ILE A 355 -5.69 3.19 10.73
N ALA A 356 -4.91 2.14 10.47
CA ALA A 356 -4.99 0.90 11.22
C ALA A 356 -4.11 0.99 12.46
N ILE A 357 -4.58 0.46 13.58
CA ILE A 357 -3.98 0.59 14.91
C ILE A 357 -4.05 -0.76 15.63
N GLN A 358 -2.94 -1.21 16.20
CA GLN A 358 -2.94 -2.31 17.16
C GLN A 358 -3.34 -1.78 18.52
N ARG A 359 -4.45 -2.26 19.08
CA ARG A 359 -4.96 -1.87 20.38
C ARG A 359 -4.80 -2.98 21.40
N TRP A 360 -4.34 -2.62 22.59
CA TRP A 360 -4.31 -3.48 23.76
C TRP A 360 -5.19 -2.87 24.85
N ILE A 361 -5.98 -3.71 25.51
CA ILE A 361 -6.77 -3.31 26.65
C ILE A 361 -6.39 -4.22 27.80
N ALA A 362 -5.93 -3.63 28.90
CA ALA A 362 -5.58 -4.34 30.12
C ALA A 362 -6.48 -3.92 31.28
N ASN A 363 -7.02 -4.90 31.99
CA ASN A 363 -7.67 -4.71 33.29
C ASN A 363 -6.83 -5.39 34.36
N TYR A 364 -5.94 -4.66 34.97
CA TYR A 364 -5.01 -5.20 35.96
C TYR A 364 -5.70 -5.75 37.24
N GLY A 365 -6.92 -5.30 37.53
CA GLY A 365 -7.71 -5.81 38.65
C GLY A 365 -8.36 -7.16 38.40
N ALA A 366 -8.60 -7.53 37.15
CA ALA A 366 -9.25 -8.78 36.78
C ALA A 366 -8.28 -9.80 36.12
N GLY A 367 -7.02 -9.41 35.89
CA GLY A 367 -6.05 -10.26 35.17
C GLY A 367 -6.39 -10.46 33.69
N ASP A 368 -7.27 -9.61 33.15
CA ASP A 368 -7.68 -9.64 31.75
C ASP A 368 -6.88 -8.57 30.98
N ALA A 369 -5.90 -9.05 30.22
CA ALA A 369 -5.07 -8.20 29.37
C ALA A 369 -4.79 -8.95 28.05
N GLY A 370 -4.99 -8.29 26.93
CA GLY A 370 -4.73 -8.93 25.64
C GLY A 370 -4.84 -7.98 24.45
N PRO A 371 -4.30 -8.41 23.30
CA PRO A 371 -4.49 -7.71 22.06
C PRO A 371 -5.97 -7.74 21.67
N ARG A 372 -6.42 -6.65 21.07
CA ARG A 372 -7.74 -6.55 20.45
C ARG A 372 -7.57 -6.81 18.93
N PRO A 373 -8.66 -7.06 18.19
CA PRO A 373 -8.63 -7.00 16.74
C PRO A 373 -8.03 -5.67 16.25
N ILE A 374 -7.54 -5.66 15.02
CA ILE A 374 -7.03 -4.41 14.43
C ILE A 374 -8.14 -3.35 14.47
N THR A 375 -7.83 -2.20 14.97
CA THR A 375 -8.74 -1.06 15.00
C THR A 375 -8.48 -0.19 13.79
N ILE A 376 -9.52 0.13 13.02
CA ILE A 376 -9.44 1.08 11.90
C ILE A 376 -10.13 2.37 12.34
N ALA A 377 -9.37 3.47 12.33
CA ALA A 377 -9.85 4.80 12.65
C ALA A 377 -10.00 5.64 11.36
N ASP A 378 -11.13 6.30 11.20
CA ASP A 378 -11.35 7.32 10.17
C ASP A 378 -10.66 8.62 10.58
N VAL A 379 -9.82 9.15 9.69
CA VAL A 379 -8.97 10.31 9.99
C VAL A 379 -9.76 11.61 10.11
N ALA A 380 -10.86 11.74 9.40
CA ALA A 380 -11.66 12.97 9.39
C ALA A 380 -12.60 13.06 10.61
N THR A 381 -13.15 11.94 11.06
CA THR A 381 -14.14 11.90 12.13
C THR A 381 -13.56 11.45 13.48
N GLY A 382 -12.47 10.67 13.46
CA GLY A 382 -11.91 9.98 14.62
C GLY A 382 -12.80 8.83 15.12
N GLU A 383 -13.81 8.43 14.35
CA GLU A 383 -14.58 7.22 14.62
C GLU A 383 -13.76 5.99 14.30
N ASP A 384 -13.88 4.95 15.13
CA ASP A 384 -13.12 3.73 14.95
C ASP A 384 -14.00 2.47 15.06
N HIS A 385 -13.54 1.37 14.44
CA HIS A 385 -14.16 0.05 14.54
C HIS A 385 -13.09 -1.04 14.51
N GLU A 386 -13.38 -2.18 15.11
CA GLU A 386 -12.49 -3.34 15.14
C GLU A 386 -12.77 -4.27 13.94
N VAL A 387 -11.69 -4.79 13.31
CA VAL A 387 -11.76 -5.75 12.20
C VAL A 387 -10.87 -6.95 12.49
N GLY A 388 -11.27 -8.13 12.00
CA GLY A 388 -10.52 -9.36 12.18
C GLY A 388 -10.88 -10.13 13.45
N PRO A 389 -10.23 -11.27 13.69
CA PRO A 389 -10.53 -12.15 14.81
C PRO A 389 -9.87 -11.69 16.11
N ASN A 390 -10.53 -11.98 17.23
CA ASN A 390 -10.04 -11.68 18.59
C ASN A 390 -9.10 -12.77 19.15
N ASN A 391 -8.57 -13.67 18.33
CA ASN A 391 -8.02 -14.96 18.76
C ASN A 391 -6.52 -15.15 18.51
N PHE A 392 -5.77 -14.10 18.24
CA PHE A 392 -4.31 -14.23 18.26
C PHE A 392 -3.80 -14.09 19.71
N ASN A 393 -3.21 -15.17 20.24
CA ASN A 393 -2.58 -15.19 21.56
C ASN A 393 -1.18 -14.56 21.53
N GLY A 394 -1.01 -13.40 20.88
CA GLY A 394 0.32 -12.80 20.78
C GLY A 394 0.36 -11.55 19.90
N TYR A 395 1.57 -11.16 19.55
CA TYR A 395 1.78 -10.09 18.60
C TYR A 395 1.39 -10.54 17.19
N VAL A 396 0.80 -9.63 16.43
CA VAL A 396 0.45 -9.84 15.03
C VAL A 396 1.25 -8.86 14.20
N SER A 397 1.96 -9.37 13.19
CA SER A 397 2.49 -8.53 12.13
C SER A 397 1.40 -8.28 11.11
N TRP A 398 1.16 -7.06 10.71
CA TRP A 398 0.11 -6.75 9.74
C TRP A 398 0.50 -5.57 8.84
N ASN A 399 -0.12 -5.51 7.67
CA ASN A 399 0.03 -4.38 6.76
C ASN A 399 -1.18 -4.24 5.82
N TRP A 400 -1.39 -3.03 5.33
CA TRP A 400 -2.42 -2.74 4.36
C TRP A 400 -2.14 -3.38 3.01
N SER A 401 -3.20 -3.84 2.33
CA SER A 401 -3.12 -4.12 0.90
C SER A 401 -2.88 -2.83 0.11
N PRO A 402 -2.16 -2.89 -1.03
CA PRO A 402 -1.85 -1.70 -1.81
C PRO A 402 -3.06 -0.88 -2.31
N ASP A 403 -4.24 -1.49 -2.42
CA ASP A 403 -5.50 -0.81 -2.76
C ASP A 403 -6.24 -0.24 -1.54
N GLY A 404 -5.77 -0.56 -0.33
CA GLY A 404 -6.39 -0.12 0.92
C GLY A 404 -7.69 -0.84 1.29
N ALA A 405 -8.07 -1.90 0.59
CA ALA A 405 -9.31 -2.62 0.86
C ALA A 405 -9.19 -3.68 1.94
N SER A 406 -7.97 -4.16 2.21
CA SER A 406 -7.74 -5.26 3.14
C SER A 406 -6.50 -5.06 4.01
N ILE A 407 -6.43 -5.82 5.09
CA ILE A 407 -5.26 -5.96 5.95
C ILE A 407 -4.80 -7.43 5.92
N LEU A 408 -3.50 -7.64 5.72
CA LEU A 408 -2.87 -8.94 5.91
C LEU A 408 -2.37 -9.02 7.34
N GLU A 409 -2.78 -10.04 8.08
CA GLU A 409 -2.33 -10.34 9.43
C GLU A 409 -1.54 -11.64 9.44
N VAL A 410 -0.37 -11.62 10.09
CA VAL A 410 0.52 -12.77 10.25
C VAL A 410 0.83 -12.94 11.74
N PRO A 411 0.49 -14.07 12.36
CA PRO A 411 0.85 -14.35 13.75
C PRO A 411 2.37 -14.34 13.98
N SER A 412 2.84 -13.75 15.08
CA SER A 412 4.27 -13.63 15.39
C SER A 412 4.54 -13.79 16.89
N PRO A 413 5.37 -14.78 17.32
CA PRO A 413 5.75 -15.95 16.55
C PRO A 413 4.55 -16.85 16.27
N PRO A 414 4.57 -17.65 15.20
CA PRO A 414 3.52 -18.63 14.98
C PRO A 414 3.55 -19.64 16.13
N SER A 415 2.47 -19.68 16.94
CA SER A 415 2.44 -20.47 18.18
C SER A 415 2.16 -21.94 17.92
N ASP A 416 1.40 -22.26 16.88
CA ASP A 416 0.95 -23.61 16.55
C ASP A 416 0.86 -23.83 15.03
N ASP A 417 0.67 -25.09 14.61
CA ASP A 417 0.46 -25.42 13.20
C ASP A 417 -0.88 -24.90 12.63
N GLU A 418 -1.77 -24.44 13.50
CA GLU A 418 -3.07 -23.88 13.13
C GLU A 418 -3.01 -22.37 12.83
N ASP A 419 -1.96 -21.66 13.27
CA ASP A 419 -1.80 -20.24 13.05
C ASP A 419 -1.37 -19.97 11.60
N THR A 420 -2.31 -19.52 10.80
CA THR A 420 -2.11 -19.15 9.41
C THR A 420 -2.28 -17.65 9.21
N ALA A 421 -1.57 -17.09 8.24
CA ALA A 421 -1.82 -15.73 7.79
C ALA A 421 -3.28 -15.59 7.31
N ILE A 422 -3.89 -14.48 7.62
CA ILE A 422 -5.26 -14.15 7.21
C ILE A 422 -5.30 -12.81 6.50
N ILE A 423 -6.28 -12.65 5.64
CA ILE A 423 -6.60 -11.38 5.01
C ILE A 423 -7.96 -10.94 5.53
N VAL A 424 -8.02 -9.74 6.05
CA VAL A 424 -9.22 -9.14 6.63
C VAL A 424 -9.69 -8.01 5.74
N ASP A 425 -10.94 -8.04 5.33
CA ASP A 425 -11.58 -6.91 4.66
C ASP A 425 -11.71 -5.73 5.63
N ALA A 426 -11.17 -4.59 5.26
CA ALA A 426 -11.01 -3.44 6.16
C ALA A 426 -12.31 -2.69 6.47
N GLU A 427 -13.41 -2.96 5.76
CA GLU A 427 -14.71 -2.35 5.99
C GLU A 427 -15.66 -3.30 6.72
N SER A 428 -15.77 -4.53 6.23
CA SER A 428 -16.71 -5.51 6.76
C SER A 428 -16.16 -6.38 7.89
N GLY A 429 -14.83 -6.43 8.06
CA GLY A 429 -14.15 -7.35 8.97
C GLY A 429 -14.18 -8.82 8.53
N ASN A 430 -14.67 -9.13 7.32
CA ASN A 430 -14.69 -10.48 6.80
C ASN A 430 -13.28 -11.05 6.65
N VAL A 431 -13.09 -12.29 7.09
CA VAL A 431 -11.79 -12.97 7.11
C VAL A 431 -11.69 -13.97 5.98
N ILE A 432 -10.61 -13.88 5.21
CA ILE A 432 -10.20 -14.86 4.21
C ILE A 432 -9.00 -15.64 4.78
N ARG A 433 -9.11 -16.96 4.88
CA ARG A 433 -8.02 -17.84 5.31
C ARG A 433 -7.47 -18.58 4.11
N ASN A 434 -6.24 -18.29 3.75
CA ASN A 434 -5.56 -18.92 2.60
C ASN A 434 -4.74 -20.15 2.98
N GLY A 435 -4.67 -20.49 4.26
CA GLY A 435 -3.87 -21.62 4.76
C GLY A 435 -2.35 -21.39 4.65
N TRP A 436 -1.90 -20.15 4.59
CA TRP A 436 -0.48 -19.82 4.51
C TRP A 436 0.18 -19.84 5.88
N HIS A 437 1.19 -20.68 6.04
CA HIS A 437 1.99 -20.76 7.26
C HIS A 437 3.23 -19.84 7.13
N ALA A 438 3.04 -18.57 7.36
CA ALA A 438 4.15 -17.61 7.33
C ALA A 438 4.97 -17.72 8.62
N GLY A 439 6.28 -17.87 8.48
CA GLY A 439 7.23 -17.89 9.58
C GLY A 439 7.77 -16.50 9.95
N SER A 440 7.42 -15.47 9.18
CA SER A 440 7.84 -14.09 9.39
C SER A 440 6.82 -13.12 8.83
N ALA A 441 7.04 -11.82 9.08
CA ALA A 441 6.26 -10.76 8.46
C ALA A 441 6.17 -10.94 6.94
N ALA A 442 4.99 -10.73 6.40
CA ALA A 442 4.71 -10.82 4.97
C ALA A 442 4.54 -9.43 4.36
N THR A 443 4.89 -9.26 3.11
CA THR A 443 4.75 -7.99 2.40
C THR A 443 3.98 -8.14 1.09
N TRP A 444 3.23 -7.09 0.72
CA TRP A 444 2.46 -7.04 -0.51
C TRP A 444 3.29 -6.53 -1.69
N GLN A 445 3.09 -7.17 -2.83
CA GLN A 445 3.53 -6.62 -4.10
C GLN A 445 2.60 -5.49 -4.55
N ARG A 446 3.16 -4.34 -4.85
CA ARG A 446 2.44 -3.24 -5.48
C ARG A 446 2.43 -3.43 -7.00
N THR A 447 1.26 -3.33 -7.62
CA THR A 447 1.09 -3.45 -9.07
C THR A 447 0.29 -2.29 -9.64
N VAL A 448 0.24 -2.18 -10.95
CA VAL A 448 -0.64 -1.21 -11.60
C VAL A 448 -2.10 -1.55 -11.26
N PRO A 449 -2.92 -0.58 -10.85
CA PRO A 449 -4.34 -0.84 -10.61
C PRO A 449 -5.00 -1.45 -11.84
N LYS A 450 -5.77 -2.51 -11.63
CA LYS A 450 -6.60 -3.09 -12.70
C LYS A 450 -7.71 -2.09 -13.01
N SER A 451 -7.72 -1.57 -14.23
CA SER A 451 -8.73 -0.64 -14.75
C SER A 451 -10.11 -1.31 -14.88
#